data_b0d8a2bb598827cfbb9bd3820f7b85f8
#
_entry.id   b0d8a2bb598827cfbb9bd3820f7b85f8
#
_cell.length_a   1.000
_cell.length_b   1.000
_cell.length_c   1.000
_cell.angle_alpha   90.00
_cell.angle_beta   90.00
_cell.angle_gamma   90.00
#
_symmetry.space_group_name_H-M   'P 1'
#
loop_
_entity.id
_entity.type
_entity.pdbx_description
1 polymer ?
#
loop_
_entity_poly.entity_id
_entity_poly.type
_entity_poly.pdbx_seq_one_letter_code
_entity_poly.pdbx_strand_id
1 'polypeptide(L)'
;MTIELKTLTQRLSYIVGENLAHQLKNDNLELDADVVALAVRDVMTDQPSRLSNEEKQSAVEQVQKEAQAKQAAAQEKNKAAGVAYLAENAKKEGVVTTDSGLQYKALVTGNGAKPAPSDRVKVHYKGTLIDGTVFDSSYDRGEPIVFPVTGVISGWVEGLQLMQVGSKFELTIPSELAYGANGSGPVIGPDATLVFEVELLGIE
;
A
#
# COMPACT_ATOMS: atom_id res chain seq x y z
N MET A 1 -23.09 -31.07 -12.55
CA MET A 1 -23.90 -30.66 -13.71
C MET A 1 -23.18 -29.51 -14.41
N THR A 2 -22.84 -29.67 -15.68
CA THR A 2 -22.24 -28.58 -16.49
C THR A 2 -23.40 -27.69 -16.96
N ILE A 3 -23.48 -26.46 -16.48
CA ILE A 3 -24.48 -25.49 -16.93
C ILE A 3 -23.97 -24.87 -18.24
N GLU A 4 -24.69 -25.07 -19.35
CA GLU A 4 -24.38 -24.42 -20.61
C GLU A 4 -24.99 -23.01 -20.65
N LEU A 5 -24.18 -21.99 -20.99
CA LEU A 5 -24.60 -20.58 -21.03
C LEU A 5 -25.18 -20.22 -22.43
N LYS A 6 -26.35 -20.78 -22.77
CA LYS A 6 -26.97 -20.63 -24.10
C LYS A 6 -27.89 -19.41 -24.21
N THR A 7 -28.62 -19.07 -23.15
CA THR A 7 -29.59 -17.95 -23.18
C THR A 7 -28.95 -16.64 -22.72
N LEU A 8 -29.54 -15.52 -23.12
CA LEU A 8 -29.11 -14.18 -22.65
C LEU A 8 -29.17 -14.08 -21.13
N THR A 9 -30.23 -14.60 -20.50
CA THR A 9 -30.39 -14.59 -19.04
C THR A 9 -29.28 -15.38 -18.34
N GLN A 10 -28.91 -16.55 -18.85
CA GLN A 10 -27.82 -17.36 -18.28
C GLN A 10 -26.48 -16.64 -18.36
N ARG A 11 -26.19 -16.00 -19.51
CA ARG A 11 -24.97 -15.21 -19.69
C ARG A 11 -24.91 -14.00 -18.76
N LEU A 12 -26.03 -13.27 -18.64
CA LEU A 12 -26.13 -12.13 -17.73
C LEU A 12 -25.93 -12.56 -16.26
N SER A 13 -26.58 -13.66 -15.85
CA SER A 13 -26.42 -14.21 -14.50
C SER A 13 -24.97 -14.60 -14.20
N TYR A 14 -24.25 -15.16 -15.19
CA TYR A 14 -22.85 -15.49 -15.04
C TYR A 14 -21.97 -14.23 -14.89
N ILE A 15 -22.20 -13.21 -15.72
CA ILE A 15 -21.47 -11.92 -15.62
C ILE A 15 -21.67 -11.26 -14.25
N VAL A 16 -22.90 -11.27 -13.72
CA VAL A 16 -23.18 -10.72 -12.39
C VAL A 16 -22.45 -11.51 -11.30
N GLY A 17 -22.46 -12.85 -11.39
CA GLY A 17 -21.74 -13.72 -10.47
C GLY A 17 -20.22 -13.51 -10.53
N GLU A 18 -19.67 -13.33 -11.71
CA GLU A 18 -18.25 -13.08 -11.95
C GLU A 18 -17.82 -11.73 -11.35
N ASN A 19 -18.60 -10.67 -11.54
CA ASN A 19 -18.36 -9.36 -10.96
C ASN A 19 -18.40 -9.40 -9.42
N LEU A 20 -19.39 -10.08 -8.84
CA LEU A 20 -19.47 -10.28 -7.40
C LEU A 20 -18.26 -11.03 -6.86
N ALA A 21 -17.84 -12.11 -7.53
CA ALA A 21 -16.66 -12.87 -7.13
C ALA A 21 -15.35 -12.06 -7.19
N HIS A 22 -15.20 -11.21 -8.20
CA HIS A 22 -14.05 -10.28 -8.28
C HIS A 22 -14.06 -9.27 -7.14
N GLN A 23 -15.22 -8.70 -6.79
CA GLN A 23 -15.33 -7.78 -5.66
C GLN A 23 -14.95 -8.48 -4.35
N LEU A 24 -15.53 -9.65 -4.04
CA LEU A 24 -15.23 -10.41 -2.83
C LEU A 24 -13.73 -10.80 -2.74
N LYS A 25 -13.10 -11.12 -3.86
CA LYS A 25 -11.65 -11.36 -3.93
C LYS A 25 -10.82 -10.12 -3.61
N ASN A 26 -11.24 -8.96 -4.14
CA ASN A 26 -10.54 -7.69 -3.88
C ASN A 26 -10.66 -7.25 -2.42
N ASP A 27 -11.77 -7.60 -1.75
CA ASP A 27 -11.99 -7.35 -0.33
C ASP A 27 -11.14 -8.29 0.57
N ASN A 28 -10.39 -9.21 -0.03
CA ASN A 28 -9.47 -10.15 0.64
C ASN A 28 -10.14 -11.02 1.73
N LEU A 29 -11.43 -11.35 1.52
CA LEU A 29 -12.21 -12.19 2.41
C LEU A 29 -12.00 -13.67 2.07
N GLU A 30 -11.60 -14.47 3.04
CA GLU A 30 -11.59 -15.94 2.93
C GLU A 30 -13.04 -16.46 3.04
N LEU A 31 -13.65 -16.76 1.90
CA LEU A 31 -15.04 -17.21 1.81
C LEU A 31 -15.14 -18.58 1.14
N ASP A 32 -16.07 -19.40 1.63
CA ASP A 32 -16.47 -20.64 0.98
C ASP A 32 -17.43 -20.33 -0.19
N ALA A 33 -16.97 -20.57 -1.42
CA ALA A 33 -17.70 -20.25 -2.64
C ALA A 33 -19.05 -21.01 -2.75
N ASP A 34 -19.11 -22.25 -2.26
CA ASP A 34 -20.35 -23.05 -2.29
C ASP A 34 -21.38 -22.49 -1.30
N VAL A 35 -20.94 -22.01 -0.14
CA VAL A 35 -21.81 -21.37 0.87
C VAL A 35 -22.28 -20.00 0.38
N VAL A 36 -21.42 -19.21 -0.29
CA VAL A 36 -21.85 -17.96 -0.94
C VAL A 36 -22.90 -18.23 -2.00
N ALA A 37 -22.69 -19.21 -2.89
CA ALA A 37 -23.66 -19.59 -3.92
C ALA A 37 -24.99 -20.09 -3.32
N LEU A 38 -24.92 -20.83 -2.19
CA LEU A 38 -26.10 -21.26 -1.45
C LEU A 38 -26.89 -20.06 -0.92
N ALA A 39 -26.22 -19.09 -0.30
CA ALA A 39 -26.86 -17.90 0.25
C ALA A 39 -27.53 -17.05 -0.85
N VAL A 40 -26.84 -16.87 -1.99
CA VAL A 40 -27.42 -16.19 -3.17
C VAL A 40 -28.67 -16.93 -3.66
N ARG A 41 -28.64 -18.25 -3.75
CA ARG A 41 -29.81 -19.06 -4.16
C ARG A 41 -30.96 -18.89 -3.19
N ASP A 42 -30.72 -19.01 -1.88
CA ASP A 42 -31.76 -18.88 -0.86
C ASP A 42 -32.44 -17.50 -0.97
N VAL A 43 -31.70 -16.42 -1.11
CA VAL A 43 -32.25 -15.07 -1.29
C VAL A 43 -33.04 -14.93 -2.60
N MET A 44 -32.52 -15.44 -3.72
CA MET A 44 -33.17 -15.36 -5.03
C MET A 44 -34.47 -16.21 -5.12
N THR A 45 -34.64 -17.14 -4.19
CA THR A 45 -35.84 -18.03 -4.13
C THR A 45 -36.71 -17.78 -2.88
N ASP A 46 -36.56 -16.61 -2.25
CA ASP A 46 -37.32 -16.18 -1.05
C ASP A 46 -37.26 -17.19 0.10
N GLN A 47 -36.17 -17.93 0.24
CA GLN A 47 -35.96 -18.81 1.37
C GLN A 47 -35.52 -18.03 2.62
N PRO A 48 -35.95 -18.44 3.83
CA PRO A 48 -35.51 -17.81 5.06
C PRO A 48 -34.00 -18.01 5.26
N SER A 49 -33.37 -17.04 5.94
CA SER A 49 -31.98 -17.17 6.32
C SER A 49 -31.73 -18.43 7.16
N ARG A 50 -30.64 -19.13 6.85
CA ARG A 50 -30.21 -20.32 7.62
C ARG A 50 -29.50 -19.97 8.92
N LEU A 51 -29.10 -18.70 9.09
CA LEU A 51 -28.47 -18.19 10.30
C LEU A 51 -29.43 -17.27 11.05
N SER A 52 -29.48 -17.39 12.36
CA SER A 52 -30.13 -16.42 13.25
C SER A 52 -29.36 -15.08 13.22
N ASN A 53 -30.01 -14.02 13.69
CA ASN A 53 -29.34 -12.73 13.82
C ASN A 53 -28.14 -12.76 14.79
N GLU A 54 -28.26 -13.55 15.86
CA GLU A 54 -27.20 -13.74 16.85
C GLU A 54 -25.97 -14.42 16.22
N GLU A 55 -26.16 -15.49 15.42
CA GLU A 55 -25.09 -16.19 14.73
C GLU A 55 -24.40 -15.27 13.71
N LYS A 56 -25.17 -14.47 12.96
CA LYS A 56 -24.60 -13.48 12.01
C LYS A 56 -23.76 -12.44 12.72
N GLN A 57 -24.27 -11.87 13.81
CA GLN A 57 -23.56 -10.86 14.57
C GLN A 57 -22.29 -11.44 15.19
N SER A 58 -22.38 -12.61 15.82
CA SER A 58 -21.23 -13.29 16.41
C SER A 58 -20.13 -13.59 15.38
N ALA A 59 -20.50 -14.05 14.19
CA ALA A 59 -19.53 -14.32 13.12
C ALA A 59 -18.81 -13.03 12.65
N VAL A 60 -19.56 -11.94 12.47
CA VAL A 60 -18.97 -10.63 12.08
C VAL A 60 -18.04 -10.11 13.17
N GLU A 61 -18.45 -10.16 14.44
CA GLU A 61 -17.63 -9.73 15.59
C GLU A 61 -16.33 -10.54 15.69
N GLN A 62 -16.42 -11.87 15.48
CA GLN A 62 -15.24 -12.73 15.50
C GLN A 62 -14.25 -12.37 14.38
N VAL A 63 -14.73 -12.22 13.15
CA VAL A 63 -13.88 -11.82 12.01
C VAL A 63 -13.23 -10.46 12.26
N GLN A 64 -13.99 -9.49 12.78
CA GLN A 64 -13.44 -8.15 13.11
C GLN A 64 -12.36 -8.24 14.19
N LYS A 65 -12.58 -9.05 15.24
CA LYS A 65 -11.61 -9.25 16.32
C LYS A 65 -10.32 -9.91 15.81
N GLU A 66 -10.45 -10.91 14.95
CA GLU A 66 -9.29 -11.58 14.34
C GLU A 66 -8.50 -10.63 13.41
N ALA A 67 -9.21 -9.83 12.60
CA ALA A 67 -8.59 -8.82 11.74
C ALA A 67 -7.86 -7.75 12.56
N GLN A 68 -8.47 -7.24 13.65
CA GLN A 68 -7.84 -6.28 14.55
C GLN A 68 -6.61 -6.87 15.25
N ALA A 69 -6.69 -8.11 15.72
CA ALA A 69 -5.54 -8.78 16.34
C ALA A 69 -4.38 -8.97 15.35
N LYS A 70 -4.68 -9.37 14.11
CA LYS A 70 -3.68 -9.51 13.04
C LYS A 70 -3.04 -8.17 12.68
N GLN A 71 -3.85 -7.11 12.59
CA GLN A 71 -3.34 -5.76 12.32
C GLN A 71 -2.46 -5.25 13.45
N ALA A 72 -2.86 -5.41 14.71
CA ALA A 72 -2.08 -5.00 15.88
C ALA A 72 -0.74 -5.76 15.95
N ALA A 73 -0.74 -7.06 15.69
CA ALA A 73 0.48 -7.86 15.65
C ALA A 73 1.44 -7.43 14.53
N ALA A 74 0.89 -7.12 13.33
CA ALA A 74 1.67 -6.61 12.23
C ALA A 74 2.26 -5.22 12.53
N GLN A 75 1.48 -4.36 13.16
CA GLN A 75 1.88 -3.02 13.60
C GLN A 75 3.07 -3.08 14.57
N GLU A 76 2.96 -3.88 15.62
CA GLU A 76 4.03 -4.04 16.61
C GLU A 76 5.32 -4.58 15.98
N LYS A 77 5.18 -5.61 15.12
CA LYS A 77 6.30 -6.18 14.38
C LYS A 77 6.98 -5.15 13.49
N ASN A 78 6.21 -4.40 12.69
CA ASN A 78 6.76 -3.41 11.76
C ASN A 78 7.43 -2.26 12.51
N LYS A 79 6.82 -1.77 13.59
CA LYS A 79 7.37 -0.71 14.44
C LYS A 79 8.70 -1.13 15.05
N ALA A 80 8.78 -2.31 15.65
CA ALA A 80 10.02 -2.83 16.23
C ALA A 80 11.12 -3.00 15.17
N ALA A 81 10.76 -3.58 14.01
CA ALA A 81 11.69 -3.75 12.89
C ALA A 81 12.16 -2.41 12.30
N GLY A 82 11.24 -1.43 12.17
CA GLY A 82 11.55 -0.09 11.68
C GLY A 82 12.51 0.66 12.59
N VAL A 83 12.27 0.65 13.90
CA VAL A 83 13.17 1.27 14.88
C VAL A 83 14.57 0.67 14.81
N ALA A 84 14.68 -0.66 14.77
CA ALA A 84 15.96 -1.34 14.64
C ALA A 84 16.68 -0.98 13.33
N TYR A 85 15.94 -0.99 12.21
CA TYR A 85 16.48 -0.63 10.89
C TYR A 85 17.01 0.80 10.86
N LEU A 86 16.23 1.78 11.34
CA LEU A 86 16.62 3.19 11.40
C LEU A 86 17.88 3.40 12.26
N ALA A 87 17.95 2.73 13.42
CA ALA A 87 19.11 2.81 14.30
C ALA A 87 20.40 2.28 13.65
N GLU A 88 20.32 1.19 12.89
CA GLU A 88 21.46 0.65 12.14
C GLU A 88 21.78 1.48 10.89
N ASN A 89 20.75 1.96 10.19
CA ASN A 89 20.96 2.77 8.99
C ASN A 89 21.64 4.11 9.29
N ALA A 90 21.33 4.74 10.42
CA ALA A 90 21.95 5.98 10.88
C ALA A 90 23.49 5.86 11.08
N LYS A 91 24.01 4.65 11.29
CA LYS A 91 25.45 4.40 11.48
C LYS A 91 26.20 4.23 10.16
N LYS A 92 25.48 4.08 9.04
CA LYS A 92 26.10 3.87 7.72
C LYS A 92 26.76 5.16 7.22
N GLU A 93 27.89 5.02 6.57
CA GLU A 93 28.60 6.14 5.98
C GLU A 93 27.75 6.91 4.96
N GLY A 94 27.72 8.23 5.09
CA GLY A 94 26.98 9.13 4.21
C GLY A 94 25.49 9.24 4.51
N VAL A 95 24.97 8.55 5.53
CA VAL A 95 23.58 8.71 5.98
C VAL A 95 23.49 9.90 6.93
N VAL A 96 22.52 10.77 6.66
CA VAL A 96 22.16 11.93 7.48
C VAL A 96 20.76 11.73 8.01
N THR A 97 20.55 11.97 9.31
CA THR A 97 19.22 11.96 9.95
C THR A 97 18.80 13.41 10.23
N THR A 98 17.60 13.78 9.80
CA THR A 98 17.02 15.10 10.04
C THR A 98 16.28 15.15 11.40
N ASP A 99 15.86 16.33 11.83
CA ASP A 99 15.11 16.52 13.08
C ASP A 99 13.74 15.82 13.07
N SER A 100 13.16 15.59 11.89
CA SER A 100 11.89 14.85 11.74
C SER A 100 12.07 13.33 11.85
N GLY A 101 13.32 12.83 11.82
CA GLY A 101 13.65 11.41 11.78
C GLY A 101 13.80 10.83 10.37
N LEU A 102 13.59 11.63 9.32
CA LEU A 102 13.93 11.22 7.96
C LEU A 102 15.42 10.92 7.87
N GLN A 103 15.80 9.82 7.24
CA GLN A 103 17.19 9.54 6.93
C GLN A 103 17.38 9.59 5.41
N TYR A 104 18.45 10.22 4.98
CA TYR A 104 18.81 10.27 3.56
C TYR A 104 20.30 10.05 3.32
N LYS A 105 20.60 9.50 2.16
CA LYS A 105 21.96 9.34 1.65
C LYS A 105 21.99 9.82 0.21
N ALA A 106 22.90 10.75 -0.10
CA ALA A 106 23.16 11.16 -1.48
C ALA A 106 23.96 10.07 -2.19
N LEU A 107 23.34 9.39 -3.16
CA LEU A 107 24.00 8.42 -4.03
C LEU A 107 24.66 9.13 -5.20
N VAL A 108 24.01 10.17 -5.73
CA VAL A 108 24.52 11.10 -6.76
C VAL A 108 24.14 12.50 -6.33
N THR A 109 25.08 13.42 -6.38
CA THR A 109 24.83 14.84 -6.10
C THR A 109 24.67 15.58 -7.42
N GLY A 110 23.50 16.17 -7.65
CA GLY A 110 23.24 17.07 -8.77
C GLY A 110 23.74 18.48 -8.51
N ASN A 111 23.63 19.32 -9.51
CA ASN A 111 24.08 20.73 -9.46
C ASN A 111 22.97 21.70 -9.94
N GLY A 112 21.76 21.20 -10.20
CA GLY A 112 20.64 22.02 -10.64
C GLY A 112 19.92 22.73 -9.49
N ALA A 113 18.77 23.34 -9.77
CA ALA A 113 17.94 24.02 -8.78
C ALA A 113 17.37 23.04 -7.75
N LYS A 114 17.04 23.53 -6.56
CA LYS A 114 16.28 22.80 -5.55
C LYS A 114 14.79 23.08 -5.73
N PRO A 115 13.92 22.08 -5.59
CA PRO A 115 12.48 22.29 -5.66
C PRO A 115 11.97 23.12 -4.47
N ALA A 116 11.04 24.03 -4.76
CA ALA A 116 10.21 24.70 -3.75
C ALA A 116 8.94 23.87 -3.46
N PRO A 117 8.27 24.09 -2.32
CA PRO A 117 7.04 23.38 -1.99
C PRO A 117 5.92 23.54 -3.03
N SER A 118 5.89 24.66 -3.76
CA SER A 118 4.90 24.96 -4.80
C SER A 118 5.18 24.30 -6.15
N ASP A 119 6.33 23.73 -6.32
CA ASP A 119 6.79 23.21 -7.61
C ASP A 119 6.20 21.81 -7.90
N ARG A 120 6.24 21.47 -9.17
CA ARG A 120 6.06 20.11 -9.65
C ARG A 120 7.43 19.53 -9.99
N VAL A 121 7.63 18.26 -9.67
CA VAL A 121 8.91 17.58 -9.90
C VAL A 121 8.71 16.37 -10.78
N LYS A 122 9.67 16.14 -11.66
CA LYS A 122 9.80 14.95 -12.47
C LYS A 122 10.86 14.04 -11.88
N VAL A 123 10.50 12.82 -11.53
CA VAL A 123 11.39 11.88 -10.85
C VAL A 123 11.31 10.47 -11.44
N HIS A 124 12.41 9.74 -11.31
CA HIS A 124 12.36 8.28 -11.23
C HIS A 124 12.51 7.85 -9.78
N TYR A 125 11.83 6.75 -9.42
CA TYR A 125 11.93 6.20 -8.07
C TYR A 125 11.71 4.69 -8.03
N LYS A 126 12.20 4.09 -6.95
CA LYS A 126 11.89 2.72 -6.55
C LYS A 126 11.62 2.70 -5.05
N GLY A 127 10.45 2.23 -4.65
CA GLY A 127 10.04 2.09 -3.27
C GLY A 127 10.11 0.63 -2.81
N THR A 128 10.73 0.39 -1.67
CA THR A 128 10.85 -0.92 -1.04
C THR A 128 10.51 -0.88 0.44
N LEU A 129 10.03 -2.00 0.97
CA LEU A 129 10.03 -2.25 2.40
C LEU A 129 11.48 -2.48 2.88
N ILE A 130 11.69 -2.48 4.19
CA ILE A 130 13.02 -2.69 4.81
C ILE A 130 13.58 -4.10 4.57
N ASP A 131 12.76 -5.07 4.17
CA ASP A 131 13.17 -6.43 3.76
C ASP A 131 13.54 -6.53 2.28
N GLY A 132 13.46 -5.42 1.53
CA GLY A 132 13.75 -5.35 0.10
C GLY A 132 12.55 -5.63 -0.81
N THR A 133 11.39 -5.94 -0.29
CA THR A 133 10.17 -6.14 -1.09
C THR A 133 9.81 -4.83 -1.83
N VAL A 134 9.82 -4.87 -3.16
CA VAL A 134 9.43 -3.72 -4.01
C VAL A 134 7.91 -3.59 -3.99
N PHE A 135 7.40 -2.41 -3.65
CA PHE A 135 5.97 -2.12 -3.70
C PHE A 135 5.58 -1.17 -4.83
N ASP A 136 6.52 -0.35 -5.30
CA ASP A 136 6.30 0.55 -6.43
C ASP A 136 7.62 0.96 -7.09
N SER A 137 7.63 1.10 -8.43
CA SER A 137 8.81 1.46 -9.19
C SER A 137 8.43 2.13 -10.51
N SER A 138 8.86 3.36 -10.73
CA SER A 138 8.73 4.04 -12.02
C SER A 138 9.70 3.48 -13.07
N TYR A 139 10.78 2.87 -12.63
CA TYR A 139 11.72 2.20 -13.55
C TYR A 139 11.06 0.98 -14.20
N ASP A 140 10.28 0.20 -13.43
CA ASP A 140 9.58 -0.99 -13.96
C ASP A 140 8.44 -0.60 -14.91
N ARG A 141 7.87 0.60 -14.77
CA ARG A 141 6.92 1.18 -15.73
C ARG A 141 7.58 1.77 -16.98
N GLY A 142 8.91 1.98 -16.96
CA GLY A 142 9.69 2.51 -18.08
C GLY A 142 9.57 4.03 -18.28
N GLU A 143 8.89 4.76 -17.39
CA GLU A 143 8.68 6.22 -17.52
C GLU A 143 8.75 6.93 -16.17
N PRO A 144 9.31 8.16 -16.13
CA PRO A 144 9.30 8.99 -14.94
C PRO A 144 7.89 9.51 -14.65
N ILE A 145 7.66 9.89 -13.41
CA ILE A 145 6.38 10.48 -12.98
C ILE A 145 6.56 11.95 -12.59
N VAL A 146 5.50 12.74 -12.81
CA VAL A 146 5.43 14.15 -12.43
C VAL A 146 4.34 14.35 -11.39
N PHE A 147 4.67 14.97 -10.26
CA PHE A 147 3.69 15.34 -9.24
C PHE A 147 4.07 16.63 -8.50
N PRO A 148 3.10 17.31 -7.85
CA PRO A 148 3.40 18.44 -6.99
C PRO A 148 4.18 17.99 -5.75
N VAL A 149 5.19 18.76 -5.34
CA VAL A 149 6.03 18.43 -4.16
C VAL A 149 5.19 18.16 -2.92
N THR A 150 4.10 18.90 -2.72
CA THR A 150 3.20 18.74 -1.56
C THR A 150 2.13 17.65 -1.74
N GLY A 151 2.11 16.95 -2.88
CA GLY A 151 1.11 15.91 -3.18
C GLY A 151 1.52 14.49 -2.78
N VAL A 152 2.58 14.35 -2.00
CA VAL A 152 3.18 13.05 -1.62
C VAL A 152 3.34 12.95 -0.09
N ILE A 153 3.80 11.81 0.41
CA ILE A 153 4.06 11.58 1.84
C ILE A 153 5.09 12.58 2.38
N SER A 154 4.98 12.93 3.66
CA SER A 154 5.78 13.99 4.30
C SER A 154 7.29 13.78 4.16
N GLY A 155 7.76 12.53 4.26
CA GLY A 155 9.17 12.21 4.06
C GLY A 155 9.69 12.52 2.65
N TRP A 156 8.84 12.42 1.63
CA TRP A 156 9.19 12.85 0.27
C TRP A 156 9.17 14.37 0.13
N VAL A 157 8.17 15.04 0.73
CA VAL A 157 8.12 16.52 0.72
C VAL A 157 9.40 17.10 1.28
N GLU A 158 9.89 16.56 2.39
CA GLU A 158 11.16 16.97 3.01
C GLU A 158 12.37 16.56 2.16
N GLY A 159 12.44 15.29 1.77
CA GLY A 159 13.55 14.74 1.01
C GLY A 159 13.80 15.46 -0.33
N LEU A 160 12.75 15.73 -1.09
CA LEU A 160 12.84 16.44 -2.37
C LEU A 160 13.41 17.86 -2.22
N GLN A 161 13.07 18.58 -1.15
CA GLN A 161 13.60 19.92 -0.89
C GLN A 161 15.08 19.92 -0.47
N LEU A 162 15.63 18.77 -0.07
CA LEU A 162 17.06 18.60 0.17
C LEU A 162 17.85 18.32 -1.13
N MET A 163 17.18 17.79 -2.16
CA MET A 163 17.80 17.42 -3.43
C MET A 163 17.99 18.61 -4.37
N GLN A 164 18.97 18.50 -5.25
CA GLN A 164 19.13 19.35 -6.44
C GLN A 164 18.77 18.54 -7.69
N VAL A 165 18.28 19.16 -8.73
CA VAL A 165 18.06 18.50 -10.02
C VAL A 165 19.34 17.81 -10.48
N GLY A 166 19.23 16.56 -10.91
CA GLY A 166 20.34 15.66 -11.24
C GLY A 166 20.83 14.83 -10.06
N SER A 167 20.25 15.00 -8.84
CA SER A 167 20.59 14.15 -7.69
C SER A 167 19.84 12.82 -7.71
N LYS A 168 20.46 11.80 -7.11
CA LYS A 168 19.83 10.55 -6.72
C LYS A 168 20.06 10.31 -5.23
N PHE A 169 19.00 10.19 -4.46
CA PHE A 169 19.04 9.97 -3.02
C PHE A 169 18.38 8.64 -2.65
N GLU A 170 18.91 8.01 -1.61
CA GLU A 170 18.19 7.00 -0.85
C GLU A 170 17.52 7.68 0.34
N LEU A 171 16.21 7.57 0.45
CA LEU A 171 15.41 8.08 1.54
C LEU A 171 14.91 6.92 2.38
N THR A 172 15.27 6.86 3.66
CA THR A 172 14.67 5.93 4.62
C THR A 172 13.69 6.71 5.47
N ILE A 173 12.42 6.38 5.33
CA ILE A 173 11.30 7.18 5.84
C ILE A 173 10.61 6.41 6.95
N PRO A 174 10.65 6.90 8.21
CA PRO A 174 9.87 6.33 9.30
C PRO A 174 8.37 6.42 9.01
N SER A 175 7.60 5.52 9.57
CA SER A 175 6.17 5.38 9.26
C SER A 175 5.36 6.65 9.46
N GLU A 176 5.72 7.47 10.45
CA GLU A 176 5.06 8.74 10.78
C GLU A 176 5.18 9.78 9.66
N LEU A 177 6.21 9.67 8.84
CA LEU A 177 6.43 10.50 7.65
C LEU A 177 5.97 9.82 6.35
N ALA A 178 5.35 8.64 6.47
CA ALA A 178 4.83 7.83 5.36
C ALA A 178 3.32 7.58 5.51
N TYR A 179 2.91 6.32 5.73
CA TYR A 179 1.49 5.93 5.79
C TYR A 179 0.99 5.60 7.21
N GLY A 180 1.85 5.73 8.24
CA GLY A 180 1.50 5.56 9.64
C GLY A 180 0.84 4.22 9.97
N ALA A 181 -0.04 4.25 10.98
CA ALA A 181 -0.73 3.07 11.51
C ALA A 181 -1.71 2.38 10.53
N ASN A 182 -2.07 3.06 9.45
CA ASN A 182 -3.00 2.49 8.45
C ASN A 182 -2.29 1.67 7.37
N GLY A 183 -1.01 1.98 7.08
CA GLY A 183 -0.33 1.43 5.91
C GLY A 183 -0.94 1.94 4.60
N SER A 184 -0.65 1.25 3.48
CA SER A 184 -1.21 1.58 2.16
C SER A 184 -1.25 0.37 1.25
N GLY A 185 -2.42 0.13 0.66
CA GLY A 185 -2.65 -1.01 -0.23
C GLY A 185 -2.35 -2.37 0.43
N PRO A 186 -2.16 -3.42 -0.36
CA PRO A 186 -1.96 -4.77 0.17
C PRO A 186 -0.53 -5.06 0.66
N VAL A 187 0.45 -4.22 0.29
CA VAL A 187 1.89 -4.48 0.52
C VAL A 187 2.45 -3.68 1.68
N ILE A 188 2.05 -2.40 1.82
CA ILE A 188 2.57 -1.53 2.88
C ILE A 188 1.70 -1.70 4.13
N GLY A 189 2.17 -2.53 5.06
CA GLY A 189 1.48 -2.78 6.32
C GLY A 189 1.49 -1.58 7.27
N PRO A 190 0.77 -1.67 8.40
CA PRO A 190 0.73 -0.63 9.43
C PRO A 190 2.13 -0.40 10.00
N ASP A 191 2.44 0.87 10.27
CA ASP A 191 3.72 1.35 10.84
C ASP A 191 4.97 0.85 10.09
N ALA A 192 4.88 0.62 8.79
CA ALA A 192 6.01 0.22 7.97
C ALA A 192 6.97 1.38 7.71
N THR A 193 8.25 1.19 8.00
CA THR A 193 9.35 2.05 7.53
C THR A 193 9.63 1.74 6.07
N LEU A 194 9.79 2.78 5.25
CA LEU A 194 9.96 2.66 3.80
C LEU A 194 11.35 3.12 3.37
N VAL A 195 11.86 2.50 2.32
CA VAL A 195 13.11 2.91 1.65
C VAL A 195 12.80 3.26 0.22
N PHE A 196 13.22 4.43 -0.21
CA PHE A 196 13.08 4.89 -1.59
C PHE A 196 14.43 5.28 -2.17
N GLU A 197 14.73 4.80 -3.35
CA GLU A 197 15.68 5.47 -4.24
C GLU A 197 14.90 6.47 -5.08
N VAL A 198 15.29 7.74 -5.05
CA VAL A 198 14.65 8.84 -5.79
C VAL A 198 15.68 9.56 -6.62
N GLU A 199 15.43 9.70 -7.91
CA GLU A 199 16.23 10.47 -8.85
C GLU A 199 15.42 11.68 -9.32
N LEU A 200 15.90 12.89 -9.00
CA LEU A 200 15.25 14.13 -9.37
C LEU A 200 15.72 14.59 -10.75
N LEU A 201 14.87 14.42 -11.75
CA LEU A 201 15.18 14.69 -13.14
C LEU A 201 14.96 16.16 -13.54
N GLY A 202 13.97 16.83 -12.92
CA GLY A 202 13.61 18.21 -13.27
C GLY A 202 12.54 18.81 -12.37
N ILE A 203 12.36 20.12 -12.52
CA ILE A 203 11.29 20.92 -11.92
C ILE A 203 10.45 21.45 -13.08
N GLU A 204 9.10 21.33 -12.98
CA GLU A 204 8.13 21.77 -13.99
C GLU A 204 7.22 22.88 -13.45
#